data_04e0eb26019bcb3d4af91a19a3324016
#
_entry.id   04e0eb26019bcb3d4af91a19a3324016
#
_cell.length_a   1.000
_cell.length_b   1.000
_cell.length_c   1.000
_cell.angle_alpha   90.00
_cell.angle_beta   90.00
_cell.angle_gamma   90.00
#
_symmetry.space_group_name_H-M   'P 1'
#
loop_
_entity.id
_entity.type
_entity.pdbx_description
1 polymer ?
#
loop_
_entity_poly.entity_id
_entity_poly.type
_entity_poly.pdbx_seq_one_letter_code
_entity_poly.pdbx_strand_id
1 'polypeptide(L)'
;MAGKKNQSRAQNRPRSKRIARSAPAKGDSGPAIKPGEKAPGFTLPCDGGGQVSLSDFAGRKLVLYFYPRADTSGCTKEAIDFTRLRPRFSRASTDILGVSADPVSALDAFKTKHQLRIGLASDEKHKMLDAYGVWQEKSMYGRKFLGVVRTTVLIGPDQRVVRVWPKVRVEGHAEEVLAAALAL
;
A
#
# COMPACT_ATOMS: atom_id res chain seq x y z
N MET A 1 13.18 -29.20 -76.12
CA MET A 1 14.18 -29.73 -75.17
C MET A 1 13.91 -29.19 -73.78
N ALA A 2 13.94 -30.03 -72.77
CA ALA A 2 13.41 -29.96 -71.45
C ALA A 2 13.87 -28.81 -70.53
N GLY A 3 12.92 -28.07 -69.94
CA GLY A 3 13.19 -27.13 -68.83
C GLY A 3 12.65 -27.69 -67.54
N LYS A 4 13.57 -27.90 -66.56
CA LYS A 4 13.28 -28.47 -65.24
C LYS A 4 12.55 -27.50 -64.36
N LYS A 5 11.37 -27.90 -63.82
CA LYS A 5 10.66 -27.21 -62.70
C LYS A 5 11.40 -27.40 -61.40
N ASN A 6 11.71 -26.29 -60.70
CA ASN A 6 12.26 -26.33 -59.37
C ASN A 6 11.16 -25.93 -58.41
N GLN A 7 10.68 -26.90 -57.58
CA GLN A 7 9.67 -26.69 -56.57
C GLN A 7 10.33 -26.28 -55.25
N SER A 8 10.18 -25.00 -54.84
CA SER A 8 10.55 -24.54 -53.53
C SER A 8 9.55 -24.98 -52.48
N ARG A 9 10.01 -25.83 -51.61
CA ARG A 9 9.26 -26.38 -50.45
C ARG A 9 9.16 -25.34 -49.35
N ALA A 10 7.99 -24.71 -49.18
CA ALA A 10 7.70 -23.82 -48.06
C ALA A 10 7.69 -24.61 -46.75
N GLN A 11 8.65 -24.31 -45.88
CA GLN A 11 8.65 -24.87 -44.51
C GLN A 11 7.67 -24.14 -43.64
N ASN A 12 6.61 -24.82 -43.26
CA ASN A 12 5.57 -24.39 -42.34
C ASN A 12 6.11 -24.48 -40.89
N ARG A 13 6.50 -23.36 -40.29
CA ARG A 13 6.87 -23.28 -38.88
C ARG A 13 5.60 -23.06 -38.06
N PRO A 14 5.32 -23.87 -37.03
CA PRO A 14 4.16 -23.63 -36.17
C PRO A 14 4.40 -22.38 -35.32
N ARG A 15 3.48 -21.41 -35.42
CA ARG A 15 3.37 -20.26 -34.52
C ARG A 15 3.10 -20.77 -33.10
N SER A 16 4.06 -20.63 -32.20
CA SER A 16 3.83 -20.85 -30.78
C SER A 16 2.80 -19.86 -30.29
N LYS A 17 1.65 -20.36 -29.84
CA LYS A 17 0.62 -19.59 -29.16
C LYS A 17 1.20 -19.07 -27.85
N ARG A 18 1.48 -17.78 -27.77
CA ARG A 18 1.68 -17.07 -26.51
C ARG A 18 0.39 -17.22 -25.73
N ILE A 19 0.43 -18.03 -24.68
CA ILE A 19 -0.62 -18.06 -23.66
C ILE A 19 -0.55 -16.71 -22.95
N ALA A 20 -1.49 -15.83 -23.28
CA ALA A 20 -1.73 -14.64 -22.50
C ALA A 20 -2.14 -15.09 -21.09
N ARG A 21 -1.27 -14.86 -20.10
CA ARG A 21 -1.65 -14.97 -18.70
C ARG A 21 -2.71 -13.90 -18.45
N SER A 22 -3.95 -14.32 -18.37
CA SER A 22 -5.06 -13.51 -17.92
C SER A 22 -4.75 -13.02 -16.51
N ALA A 23 -4.74 -11.70 -16.32
CA ALA A 23 -4.72 -11.09 -14.99
C ALA A 23 -5.92 -11.61 -14.20
N PRO A 24 -5.78 -11.96 -12.91
CA PRO A 24 -6.91 -12.41 -12.11
C PRO A 24 -7.94 -11.27 -12.02
N ALA A 25 -9.20 -11.60 -12.26
CA ALA A 25 -10.33 -10.70 -12.06
C ALA A 25 -10.31 -10.23 -10.59
N LYS A 26 -10.18 -8.90 -10.37
CA LYS A 26 -10.24 -8.28 -9.04
C LYS A 26 -11.70 -8.33 -8.55
N GLY A 27 -12.08 -9.43 -7.92
CA GLY A 27 -13.27 -9.51 -7.08
C GLY A 27 -12.99 -8.90 -5.71
N ASP A 28 -14.03 -8.63 -4.91
CA ASP A 28 -14.03 -8.01 -3.56
C ASP A 28 -13.11 -8.78 -2.56
N SER A 29 -11.83 -8.79 -2.87
CA SER A 29 -10.78 -9.49 -2.12
C SER A 29 -10.26 -8.50 -1.07
N GLY A 30 -10.31 -8.88 0.19
CA GLY A 30 -9.63 -8.17 1.27
C GLY A 30 -8.15 -7.92 0.96
N PRO A 31 -7.37 -7.32 1.86
CA PRO A 31 -5.96 -7.04 1.61
C PRO A 31 -5.22 -8.29 1.18
N ALA A 32 -4.33 -8.15 0.17
CA ALA A 32 -3.58 -9.28 -0.41
C ALA A 32 -2.56 -9.90 0.57
N ILE A 33 -2.34 -9.26 1.73
CA ILE A 33 -1.37 -9.65 2.75
C ILE A 33 -2.04 -10.29 3.96
N LYS A 34 -1.35 -11.26 4.58
CA LYS A 34 -1.86 -12.00 5.74
C LYS A 34 -0.85 -11.99 6.90
N PRO A 35 -1.32 -12.10 8.15
CA PRO A 35 -0.43 -12.32 9.29
C PRO A 35 0.52 -13.50 9.06
N GLY A 36 1.80 -13.33 9.45
CA GLY A 36 2.88 -14.30 9.26
C GLY A 36 3.63 -14.16 7.93
N GLU A 37 3.07 -13.53 6.92
CA GLU A 37 3.75 -13.30 5.64
C GLU A 37 4.80 -12.19 5.75
N LYS A 38 5.83 -12.25 4.92
CA LYS A 38 6.78 -11.14 4.78
C LYS A 38 6.06 -9.93 4.18
N ALA A 39 6.21 -8.77 4.80
CA ALA A 39 5.63 -7.53 4.28
C ALA A 39 6.24 -7.20 2.91
N PRO A 40 5.44 -6.80 1.90
CA PRO A 40 5.96 -6.35 0.61
C PRO A 40 6.91 -5.17 0.80
N GLY A 41 8.10 -5.24 0.20
CA GLY A 41 9.09 -4.17 0.22
C GLY A 41 8.61 -2.93 -0.53
N PHE A 42 9.01 -1.77 -0.06
CA PHE A 42 8.73 -0.49 -0.71
C PHE A 42 9.89 0.49 -0.55
N THR A 43 9.97 1.45 -1.45
CA THR A 43 10.75 2.69 -1.35
C THR A 43 9.90 3.78 -1.98
N LEU A 44 9.51 4.78 -1.20
CA LEU A 44 8.59 5.83 -1.59
C LEU A 44 9.14 7.21 -1.25
N PRO A 45 8.83 8.24 -2.05
CA PRO A 45 9.03 9.61 -1.62
C PRO A 45 8.16 9.91 -0.41
N CYS A 46 8.68 10.71 0.51
CA CYS A 46 8.00 11.06 1.76
C CYS A 46 7.96 12.56 1.99
N ASP A 47 7.19 12.97 2.97
CA ASP A 47 7.11 14.35 3.44
C ASP A 47 8.51 14.87 3.77
N GLY A 48 8.75 16.17 3.49
CA GLY A 48 10.06 16.81 3.63
C GLY A 48 11.03 16.53 2.48
N GLY A 49 10.62 15.86 1.39
CA GLY A 49 11.39 15.70 0.16
C GLY A 49 12.42 14.56 0.16
N GLY A 50 12.35 13.63 1.12
CA GLY A 50 13.20 12.45 1.19
C GLY A 50 12.56 11.19 0.58
N GLN A 51 13.15 10.05 0.88
CA GLN A 51 12.61 8.72 0.60
C GLN A 51 12.53 7.92 1.90
N VAL A 52 11.57 7.00 1.98
CA VAL A 52 11.39 6.05 3.06
C VAL A 52 11.21 4.65 2.50
N SER A 53 11.91 3.69 3.08
CA SER A 53 11.88 2.28 2.68
C SER A 53 11.46 1.38 3.84
N LEU A 54 10.93 0.20 3.55
CA LEU A 54 10.63 -0.78 4.59
C LEU A 54 11.89 -1.15 5.42
N SER A 55 13.06 -1.19 4.78
CA SER A 55 14.35 -1.48 5.44
C SER A 55 14.73 -0.49 6.54
N ASP A 56 14.25 0.76 6.48
CA ASP A 56 14.56 1.80 7.47
C ASP A 56 13.92 1.49 8.84
N PHE A 57 12.95 0.58 8.86
CA PHE A 57 12.25 0.11 10.06
C PHE A 57 12.73 -1.28 10.53
N ALA A 58 13.81 -1.82 9.97
CA ALA A 58 14.34 -3.12 10.39
C ALA A 58 14.72 -3.10 11.89
N GLY A 59 14.32 -4.15 12.63
CA GLY A 59 14.51 -4.23 14.08
C GLY A 59 13.53 -3.41 14.93
N ARG A 60 12.59 -2.70 14.31
CA ARG A 60 11.52 -1.95 14.98
C ARG A 60 10.15 -2.37 14.45
N LYS A 61 9.12 -2.17 15.21
CA LYS A 61 7.74 -2.36 14.74
C LYS A 61 7.32 -1.18 13.88
N LEU A 62 6.50 -1.44 12.85
CA LEU A 62 5.94 -0.41 11.98
C LEU A 62 4.41 -0.53 11.93
N VAL A 63 3.74 0.55 12.26
CA VAL A 63 2.34 0.76 11.91
C VAL A 63 2.29 1.45 10.55
N LEU A 64 1.79 0.72 9.56
CA LEU A 64 1.61 1.19 8.20
C LEU A 64 0.11 1.38 7.97
N TYR A 65 -0.36 2.62 7.80
CA TYR A 65 -1.77 2.87 7.54
C TYR A 65 -1.98 3.52 6.18
N PHE A 66 -2.94 2.98 5.44
CA PHE A 66 -3.31 3.44 4.10
C PHE A 66 -4.60 4.24 4.19
N TYR A 67 -4.58 5.45 3.64
CA TYR A 67 -5.73 6.35 3.69
C TYR A 67 -6.08 6.92 2.31
N PRO A 68 -7.38 7.19 2.03
CA PRO A 68 -7.86 7.55 0.69
C PRO A 68 -7.31 8.86 0.15
N ARG A 69 -7.24 9.92 0.97
CA ARG A 69 -6.86 11.26 0.52
C ARG A 69 -6.50 12.16 1.69
N ALA A 70 -5.39 12.88 1.56
CA ALA A 70 -4.94 13.90 2.51
C ALA A 70 -6.01 15.01 2.68
N ASP A 71 -6.04 15.59 3.88
CA ASP A 71 -6.89 16.72 4.26
C ASP A 71 -8.42 16.48 4.13
N THR A 72 -8.88 15.22 4.09
CA THR A 72 -10.29 14.87 4.27
C THR A 72 -10.60 14.62 5.75
N SER A 73 -11.84 14.82 6.18
CA SER A 73 -12.23 14.77 7.62
C SER A 73 -11.79 13.48 8.32
N GLY A 74 -12.10 12.31 7.73
CA GLY A 74 -11.74 11.02 8.33
C GLY A 74 -10.23 10.76 8.34
N CYS A 75 -9.51 11.13 7.26
CA CYS A 75 -8.06 10.94 7.19
C CYS A 75 -7.34 11.91 8.14
N THR A 76 -7.85 13.12 8.28
CA THR A 76 -7.33 14.11 9.23
C THR A 76 -7.48 13.63 10.67
N LYS A 77 -8.68 13.13 11.05
CA LYS A 77 -8.91 12.57 12.39
C LYS A 77 -7.95 11.43 12.69
N GLU A 78 -7.81 10.48 11.77
CA GLU A 78 -6.91 9.33 11.92
C GLU A 78 -5.45 9.77 12.12
N ALA A 79 -4.95 10.69 11.29
CA ALA A 79 -3.59 11.21 11.37
C ALA A 79 -3.33 11.97 12.69
N ILE A 80 -4.31 12.74 13.18
CA ILE A 80 -4.25 13.43 14.47
C ILE A 80 -4.23 12.42 15.62
N ASP A 81 -5.06 11.39 15.60
CA ASP A 81 -5.09 10.35 16.62
C ASP A 81 -3.75 9.60 16.70
N PHE A 82 -3.18 9.21 15.58
CA PHE A 82 -1.83 8.62 15.53
C PHE A 82 -0.75 9.61 16.00
N THR A 83 -0.84 10.88 15.62
CA THR A 83 0.10 11.93 16.10
C THR A 83 0.04 12.07 17.62
N ARG A 84 -1.16 12.12 18.20
CA ARG A 84 -1.39 12.22 19.65
C ARG A 84 -0.78 11.02 20.39
N LEU A 85 -0.92 9.83 19.84
CA LEU A 85 -0.42 8.60 20.45
C LEU A 85 1.04 8.27 20.09
N ARG A 86 1.66 9.01 19.16
CA ARG A 86 3.04 8.76 18.72
C ARG A 86 4.06 8.57 19.86
N PRO A 87 4.06 9.37 20.95
CA PRO A 87 5.01 9.15 22.05
C PRO A 87 4.88 7.76 22.70
N ARG A 88 3.66 7.21 22.75
CA ARG A 88 3.41 5.87 23.29
C ARG A 88 3.87 4.78 22.33
N PHE A 89 3.62 4.95 21.03
CA PHE A 89 4.18 4.06 20.00
C PHE A 89 5.70 4.05 20.01
N SER A 90 6.34 5.23 20.11
CA SER A 90 7.80 5.34 20.15
C SER A 90 8.41 4.60 21.37
N ARG A 91 7.79 4.71 22.55
CA ARG A 91 8.20 3.95 23.75
C ARG A 91 8.07 2.43 23.57
N ALA A 92 7.14 2.00 22.72
CA ALA A 92 6.96 0.60 22.33
C ALA A 92 7.86 0.20 21.13
N SER A 93 8.90 0.98 20.80
CA SER A 93 9.76 0.76 19.62
C SER A 93 8.99 0.60 18.33
N THR A 94 7.93 1.41 18.14
CA THR A 94 7.03 1.34 17.01
C THR A 94 7.02 2.69 16.28
N ASP A 95 7.27 2.64 14.98
CA ASP A 95 7.13 3.79 14.09
C ASP A 95 5.76 3.80 13.39
N ILE A 96 5.35 4.96 12.88
CA ILE A 96 4.08 5.13 12.20
C ILE A 96 4.32 5.79 10.85
N LEU A 97 3.83 5.18 9.79
CA LEU A 97 3.89 5.69 8.41
C LEU A 97 2.52 5.65 7.76
N GLY A 98 2.03 6.80 7.34
CA GLY A 98 0.81 6.91 6.53
C GLY A 98 1.15 6.90 5.04
N VAL A 99 0.36 6.20 4.24
CA VAL A 99 0.56 6.11 2.78
C VAL A 99 -0.73 6.43 2.04
N SER A 100 -0.63 7.29 1.05
CA SER A 100 -1.70 7.60 0.11
C SER A 100 -1.18 7.75 -1.32
N ALA A 101 -2.09 7.96 -2.26
CA ALA A 101 -1.75 8.29 -3.65
C ALA A 101 -1.55 9.80 -3.89
N ASP A 102 -1.61 10.61 -2.83
CA ASP A 102 -1.41 12.06 -2.95
C ASP A 102 0.07 12.39 -3.24
N PRO A 103 0.37 13.46 -3.99
CA PRO A 103 1.75 13.90 -4.22
C PRO A 103 2.40 14.43 -2.94
N VAL A 104 3.73 14.41 -2.86
CA VAL A 104 4.50 14.86 -1.68
C VAL A 104 4.11 16.27 -1.24
N SER A 105 3.89 17.19 -2.18
CA SER A 105 3.47 18.57 -1.87
C SER A 105 2.13 18.65 -1.10
N ALA A 106 1.18 17.75 -1.41
CA ALA A 106 -0.07 17.66 -0.66
C ALA A 106 0.15 17.06 0.74
N LEU A 107 1.08 16.10 0.88
CA LEU A 107 1.45 15.53 2.18
C LEU A 107 2.13 16.57 3.07
N ASP A 108 3.02 17.38 2.53
CA ASP A 108 3.69 18.48 3.24
C ASP A 108 2.68 19.53 3.72
N ALA A 109 1.76 19.94 2.85
CA ALA A 109 0.68 20.85 3.21
C ALA A 109 -0.22 20.27 4.31
N PHE A 110 -0.62 18.99 4.17
CA PHE A 110 -1.42 18.28 5.15
C PHE A 110 -0.72 18.18 6.51
N LYS A 111 0.56 17.81 6.51
CA LYS A 111 1.38 17.70 7.71
C LYS A 111 1.52 19.03 8.42
N THR A 112 1.81 20.09 7.68
CA THR A 112 1.95 21.46 8.21
C THR A 112 0.64 21.98 8.80
N LYS A 113 -0.44 21.88 8.03
CA LYS A 113 -1.76 22.39 8.41
C LYS A 113 -2.27 21.78 9.72
N HIS A 114 -2.07 20.47 9.91
CA HIS A 114 -2.56 19.74 11.07
C HIS A 114 -1.48 19.39 12.09
N GLN A 115 -0.27 19.94 11.95
CA GLN A 115 0.87 19.74 12.85
C GLN A 115 1.16 18.26 13.12
N LEU A 116 1.08 17.44 12.06
CA LEU A 116 1.28 16.00 12.17
C LEU A 116 2.73 15.67 12.49
N ARG A 117 2.94 14.73 13.41
CA ARG A 117 4.26 14.28 13.87
C ARG A 117 4.59 12.84 13.47
N ILE A 118 3.83 12.28 12.54
CA ILE A 118 4.03 10.96 11.94
C ILE A 118 4.64 11.11 10.55
N GLY A 119 5.25 10.05 10.02
CA GLY A 119 5.73 10.01 8.63
C GLY A 119 4.56 9.87 7.65
N LEU A 120 4.66 10.53 6.51
CA LEU A 120 3.73 10.40 5.39
C LEU A 120 4.51 10.06 4.12
N ALA A 121 4.04 9.09 3.33
CA ALA A 121 4.66 8.68 2.08
C ALA A 121 3.67 8.68 0.91
N SER A 122 4.18 9.00 -0.26
CA SER A 122 3.43 9.17 -1.49
C SER A 122 3.63 7.96 -2.40
N ASP A 123 2.54 7.30 -2.80
CA ASP A 123 2.55 6.25 -3.81
C ASP A 123 1.66 6.62 -5.01
N GLU A 124 2.00 7.72 -5.69
CA GLU A 124 1.28 8.19 -6.88
C GLU A 124 1.21 7.13 -8.00
N LYS A 125 2.15 6.18 -8.01
CA LYS A 125 2.20 5.10 -9.00
C LYS A 125 1.41 3.86 -8.58
N HIS A 126 0.81 3.85 -7.42
CA HIS A 126 -0.01 2.78 -6.83
C HIS A 126 0.69 1.42 -6.69
N LYS A 127 2.02 1.35 -6.79
CA LYS A 127 2.78 0.08 -6.74
C LYS A 127 2.69 -0.59 -5.38
N MET A 128 2.88 0.18 -4.32
CA MET A 128 2.77 -0.30 -2.96
C MET A 128 1.31 -0.56 -2.59
N LEU A 129 0.41 0.35 -2.96
CA LEU A 129 -1.03 0.22 -2.72
C LEU A 129 -1.59 -1.06 -3.37
N ASP A 130 -1.12 -1.41 -4.58
CA ASP A 130 -1.47 -2.68 -5.26
C ASP A 130 -0.85 -3.89 -4.56
N ALA A 131 0.44 -3.82 -4.17
CA ALA A 131 1.15 -4.93 -3.52
C ALA A 131 0.52 -5.29 -2.16
N TYR A 132 0.02 -4.30 -1.42
CA TYR A 132 -0.72 -4.51 -0.17
C TYR A 132 -2.20 -4.81 -0.39
N GLY A 133 -2.69 -4.79 -1.63
CA GLY A 133 -4.08 -5.08 -2.00
C GLY A 133 -5.08 -4.05 -1.52
N VAL A 134 -4.63 -2.82 -1.28
CA VAL A 134 -5.47 -1.73 -0.77
C VAL A 134 -5.98 -0.79 -1.86
N TRP A 135 -5.46 -0.88 -3.09
CA TRP A 135 -5.96 -0.16 -4.26
C TRP A 135 -7.05 -0.98 -4.91
N GLN A 136 -8.31 -0.61 -4.67
CA GLN A 136 -9.47 -1.44 -5.02
C GLN A 136 -10.55 -0.63 -5.74
N GLU A 137 -11.40 -1.33 -6.51
CA GLU A 137 -12.63 -0.76 -7.03
C GLU A 137 -13.59 -0.44 -5.89
N LYS A 138 -14.07 0.78 -5.87
CA LYS A 138 -15.07 1.30 -4.93
C LYS A 138 -16.31 1.72 -5.71
N SER A 139 -17.47 1.65 -5.08
CA SER A 139 -18.71 2.17 -5.64
C SER A 139 -19.27 3.27 -4.73
N MET A 140 -19.66 4.40 -5.31
CA MET A 140 -20.33 5.48 -4.62
C MET A 140 -21.38 6.12 -5.55
N TYR A 141 -22.62 6.20 -5.09
CA TYR A 141 -23.76 6.71 -5.88
C TYR A 141 -23.89 6.05 -7.27
N GLY A 142 -23.68 4.70 -7.33
CA GLY A 142 -23.77 3.93 -8.56
C GLY A 142 -22.58 4.07 -9.54
N ARG A 143 -21.58 4.89 -9.21
CA ARG A 143 -20.35 5.04 -10.00
C ARG A 143 -19.22 4.22 -9.39
N LYS A 144 -18.50 3.47 -10.23
CA LYS A 144 -17.32 2.70 -9.88
C LYS A 144 -16.07 3.54 -10.13
N PHE A 145 -15.14 3.50 -9.18
CA PHE A 145 -13.83 4.15 -9.29
C PHE A 145 -12.78 3.37 -8.50
N LEU A 146 -11.51 3.53 -8.86
CA LEU A 146 -10.40 2.96 -8.10
C LEU A 146 -9.98 3.91 -6.98
N GLY A 147 -9.64 3.35 -5.82
CA GLY A 147 -9.19 4.16 -4.70
C GLY A 147 -8.68 3.33 -3.53
N VAL A 148 -8.00 3.99 -2.60
CA VAL A 148 -7.45 3.35 -1.40
C VAL A 148 -8.58 2.93 -0.47
N VAL A 149 -8.62 1.65 -0.12
CA VAL A 149 -9.42 1.13 0.99
C VAL A 149 -8.63 1.35 2.27
N ARG A 150 -9.20 2.14 3.21
CA ARG A 150 -8.57 2.42 4.50
C ARG A 150 -8.21 1.12 5.20
N THR A 151 -6.92 0.88 5.39
CA THR A 151 -6.38 -0.35 5.94
C THR A 151 -5.17 -0.02 6.80
N THR A 152 -5.02 -0.69 7.94
CA THR A 152 -3.82 -0.57 8.77
C THR A 152 -3.16 -1.95 8.88
N VAL A 153 -1.83 -1.95 8.88
CA VAL A 153 -0.99 -3.15 8.98
C VAL A 153 0.02 -2.90 10.08
N LEU A 154 0.09 -3.82 11.04
CA LEU A 154 1.17 -3.87 12.02
C LEU A 154 2.22 -4.84 11.53
N ILE A 155 3.45 -4.37 11.38
CA ILE A 155 4.61 -5.13 10.92
C ILE A 155 5.57 -5.28 12.09
N GLY A 156 6.06 -6.49 12.30
CA GLY A 156 7.03 -6.83 13.35
C GLY A 156 8.46 -6.37 13.00
N PRO A 157 9.39 -6.45 13.99
CA PRO A 157 10.78 -6.08 13.79
C PRO A 157 11.52 -6.98 12.78
N ASP A 158 10.99 -8.16 12.50
CA ASP A 158 11.44 -9.10 11.48
C ASP A 158 10.86 -8.83 10.08
N GLN A 159 10.16 -7.71 9.93
CA GLN A 159 9.45 -7.29 8.70
C GLN A 159 8.34 -8.28 8.25
N ARG A 160 7.76 -9.03 9.20
CA ARG A 160 6.57 -9.84 8.93
C ARG A 160 5.32 -9.12 9.38
N VAL A 161 4.24 -9.37 8.64
CA VAL A 161 2.91 -8.88 9.00
C VAL A 161 2.45 -9.57 10.28
N VAL A 162 2.11 -8.79 11.29
CA VAL A 162 1.59 -9.28 12.57
C VAL A 162 0.07 -9.25 12.59
N ARG A 163 -0.50 -8.13 12.16
CA ARG A 163 -1.95 -7.94 12.13
C ARG A 163 -2.36 -7.00 11.01
N VAL A 164 -3.56 -7.22 10.47
CA VAL A 164 -4.17 -6.39 9.43
C VAL A 164 -5.57 -5.98 9.87
N TRP A 165 -5.88 -4.69 9.75
CA TRP A 165 -7.22 -4.13 9.94
C TRP A 165 -7.73 -3.60 8.61
N PRO A 166 -8.56 -4.37 7.89
CA PRO A 166 -9.16 -3.92 6.64
C PRO A 166 -10.38 -3.04 6.90
N LYS A 167 -10.71 -2.16 5.96
CA LYS A 167 -11.92 -1.32 5.98
C LYS A 167 -12.09 -0.55 7.31
N VAL A 168 -11.00 0.05 7.79
CA VAL A 168 -10.90 0.71 9.09
C VAL A 168 -11.98 1.78 9.29
N ARG A 169 -12.60 1.76 10.46
CA ARG A 169 -13.36 2.89 11.03
C ARG A 169 -12.43 3.65 11.96
N VAL A 170 -12.38 4.97 11.81
CA VAL A 170 -11.36 5.81 12.47
C VAL A 170 -11.51 5.88 13.99
N GLU A 171 -12.77 5.85 14.48
CA GLU A 171 -13.06 6.00 15.90
C GLU A 171 -12.43 4.89 16.76
N GLY A 172 -11.56 5.27 17.72
CA GLY A 172 -10.87 4.33 18.61
C GLY A 172 -9.80 3.46 17.95
N HIS A 173 -9.60 3.61 16.63
CA HIS A 173 -8.70 2.73 15.87
C HIS A 173 -7.23 2.87 16.28
N ALA A 174 -6.73 4.08 16.45
CA ALA A 174 -5.33 4.30 16.82
C ALA A 174 -4.99 3.72 18.21
N GLU A 175 -5.94 3.73 19.14
CA GLU A 175 -5.82 3.08 20.45
C GLU A 175 -5.79 1.56 20.33
N GLU A 176 -6.64 0.97 19.48
CA GLU A 176 -6.63 -0.48 19.22
C GLU A 176 -5.29 -0.92 18.61
N VAL A 177 -4.78 -0.16 17.64
CA VAL A 177 -3.47 -0.45 17.02
C VAL A 177 -2.34 -0.32 18.06
N LEU A 178 -2.39 0.70 18.93
CA LEU A 178 -1.41 0.86 20.00
C LEU A 178 -1.45 -0.34 20.97
N ALA A 179 -2.63 -0.78 21.37
CA ALA A 179 -2.76 -1.95 22.25
C ALA A 179 -2.13 -3.20 21.62
N ALA A 180 -2.35 -3.42 20.31
CA ALA A 180 -1.73 -4.52 19.59
C ALA A 180 -0.19 -4.38 19.50
N ALA A 181 0.33 -3.17 19.29
CA ALA A 181 1.77 -2.90 19.25
C ALA A 181 2.45 -3.09 20.62
N LEU A 182 1.75 -2.83 21.72
CA LEU A 182 2.24 -3.03 23.08
C LEU A 182 2.25 -4.52 23.49
N ALA A 183 1.41 -5.34 22.86
CA ALA A 183 1.29 -6.78 23.15
C ALA A 183 2.36 -7.63 22.44
N LEU A 184 3.19 -7.03 21.59
CA LEU A 184 4.34 -7.60 20.87
C LEU A 184 5.64 -7.31 21.61
#